data_52b3270a4f06986ebea6ccee40d08aaf
#
_entry.id   52b3270a4f06986ebea6ccee40d08aaf
#
_cell.length_a   1.000
_cell.length_b   1.000
_cell.length_c   1.000
_cell.angle_alpha   90.00
_cell.angle_beta   90.00
_cell.angle_gamma   90.00
#
_symmetry.space_group_name_H-M   'P 1'
#
loop_
_entity.id
_entity.type
_entity.pdbx_description
1 polymer ?
#
loop_
_entity_poly.entity_id
_entity_poly.type
_entity_poly.pdbx_seq_one_letter_code
_entity_poly.pdbx_strand_id
1 'polypeptide(L)'
;HGEVSELRRLVDATKTTHKDEETGETKETTGLNHLFPCPEELTNTTSGWFSDEQEQKQLEDKQQENIKKYGHRDWYSWCNANWGTKWGACQFDWTSFVTKNDKVNDDAKYIGAYFESAWSPAEGLIRQISKQFPTLVFSLVYTEEGDAFVGCSVFRNGEMTYEEGEEPQMPKKLAKLFDKDDIDEALDQQSDWRTEYSDVYREKRSEAVAELLGV
;
A
#
# COMPACT_ATOMS: atom_id res chain seq x y z
N HIS A 1 -13.77 2.15 6.96
CA HIS A 1 -14.94 2.10 7.86
C HIS A 1 -15.59 3.48 7.95
N GLY A 2 -16.91 3.55 7.94
CA GLY A 2 -17.68 4.81 8.09
C GLY A 2 -19.03 4.77 7.39
N GLU A 3 -19.59 5.96 7.19
CA GLU A 3 -20.90 6.12 6.56
C GLU A 3 -20.89 5.71 5.08
N VAL A 4 -21.91 5.02 4.61
CA VAL A 4 -22.00 4.46 3.25
C VAL A 4 -21.84 5.53 2.15
N SER A 5 -22.29 6.75 2.39
CA SER A 5 -22.11 7.87 1.44
C SER A 5 -20.63 8.23 1.25
N GLU A 6 -19.84 8.22 2.33
CA GLU A 6 -18.40 8.49 2.28
C GLU A 6 -17.63 7.30 1.70
N LEU A 7 -18.06 6.06 1.98
CA LEU A 7 -17.51 4.88 1.34
C LEU A 7 -17.71 4.90 -0.18
N ARG A 8 -18.89 5.30 -0.65
CA ARG A 8 -19.17 5.52 -2.09
C ARG A 8 -18.28 6.59 -2.68
N ARG A 9 -18.12 7.71 -1.99
CA ARG A 9 -17.24 8.81 -2.42
C ARG A 9 -15.80 8.34 -2.57
N LEU A 10 -15.31 7.50 -1.64
CA LEU A 10 -13.98 6.89 -1.75
C LEU A 10 -13.88 5.97 -2.97
N VAL A 11 -14.83 5.05 -3.16
CA VAL A 11 -14.83 4.14 -4.32
C VAL A 11 -14.87 4.92 -5.64
N ASP A 12 -15.71 5.95 -5.73
CA ASP A 12 -15.75 6.78 -6.93
C ASP A 12 -14.44 7.55 -7.16
N ALA A 13 -13.79 8.00 -6.10
CA ALA A 13 -12.50 8.69 -6.20
C ALA A 13 -11.35 7.77 -6.62
N THR A 14 -11.44 6.44 -6.42
CA THR A 14 -10.41 5.49 -6.89
C THR A 14 -10.49 5.18 -8.37
N LYS A 15 -11.55 5.58 -9.06
CA LYS A 15 -11.70 5.38 -10.50
C LYS A 15 -10.78 6.33 -11.26
N THR A 16 -10.08 5.80 -12.23
CA THR A 16 -9.19 6.57 -13.10
C THR A 16 -9.15 5.94 -14.49
N THR A 17 -8.46 6.56 -15.42
CA THR A 17 -8.27 6.02 -16.76
C THR A 17 -6.79 5.82 -17.03
N HIS A 18 -6.45 4.71 -17.65
CA HIS A 18 -5.12 4.43 -18.15
C HIS A 18 -5.16 4.33 -19.66
N LYS A 19 -4.22 4.97 -20.33
CA LYS A 19 -4.04 4.83 -21.77
C LYS A 19 -3.01 3.72 -22.02
N ASP A 20 -3.47 2.69 -22.71
CA ASP A 20 -2.62 1.59 -23.15
C ASP A 20 -1.62 2.12 -24.21
N GLU A 21 -0.33 1.98 -23.96
CA GLU A 21 0.73 2.54 -24.81
C GLU A 21 0.84 1.80 -26.16
N GLU A 22 0.49 0.52 -26.21
CA GLU A 22 0.57 -0.29 -27.42
C GLU A 22 -0.64 -0.07 -28.34
N THR A 23 -1.84 -0.06 -27.76
CA THR A 23 -3.09 0.04 -28.53
C THR A 23 -3.62 1.46 -28.66
N GLY A 24 -3.19 2.37 -27.78
CA GLY A 24 -3.71 3.73 -27.67
C GLY A 24 -5.11 3.83 -27.07
N GLU A 25 -5.70 2.69 -26.66
CA GLU A 25 -7.02 2.66 -26.04
C GLU A 25 -6.99 3.18 -24.61
N THR A 26 -8.03 3.93 -24.24
CA THR A 26 -8.22 4.36 -22.85
C THR A 26 -9.10 3.34 -22.13
N LYS A 27 -8.59 2.75 -21.06
CA LYS A 27 -9.29 1.80 -20.20
C LYS A 27 -9.57 2.43 -18.84
N GLU A 28 -10.79 2.21 -18.32
CA GLU A 28 -11.09 2.53 -16.93
C GLU A 28 -10.35 1.53 -16.03
N THR A 29 -9.81 2.04 -14.94
CA THR A 29 -9.13 1.25 -13.91
C THR A 29 -9.41 1.86 -12.54
N THR A 30 -9.09 1.12 -11.49
CA THR A 30 -9.16 1.58 -10.09
C THR A 30 -7.78 1.51 -9.45
N GLY A 31 -7.52 2.40 -8.50
CA GLY A 31 -6.26 2.42 -7.77
C GLY A 31 -6.20 3.53 -6.74
N LEU A 32 -5.16 3.53 -5.93
CA LEU A 32 -4.97 4.50 -4.86
C LEU A 32 -3.93 5.58 -5.18
N ASN A 33 -2.94 5.27 -6.01
CA ASN A 33 -1.79 6.13 -6.24
C ASN A 33 -2.15 7.52 -6.81
N HIS A 34 -3.18 7.59 -7.66
CA HIS A 34 -3.62 8.84 -8.25
C HIS A 34 -4.34 9.79 -7.27
N LEU A 35 -4.77 9.28 -6.10
CA LEU A 35 -5.33 10.13 -5.03
C LEU A 35 -4.26 10.97 -4.33
N PHE A 36 -3.01 10.54 -4.40
CA PHE A 36 -1.83 11.29 -3.93
C PHE A 36 -0.64 10.99 -4.85
N PRO A 37 -0.64 11.54 -6.08
CA PRO A 37 0.34 11.20 -7.10
C PRO A 37 1.72 11.79 -6.82
N CYS A 38 2.76 11.08 -7.24
CA CYS A 38 4.09 11.66 -7.38
C CYS A 38 4.05 12.80 -8.42
N PRO A 39 4.67 13.95 -8.14
CA PRO A 39 4.76 15.04 -9.13
C PRO A 39 5.36 14.57 -10.45
N GLU A 40 4.77 15.02 -11.57
CA GLU A 40 5.13 14.56 -12.92
C GLU A 40 6.62 14.77 -13.24
N GLU A 41 7.19 15.89 -12.83
CA GLU A 41 8.62 16.16 -13.05
C GLU A 41 9.53 15.18 -12.31
N LEU A 42 9.12 14.73 -11.13
CA LEU A 42 9.83 13.69 -10.38
C LEU A 42 9.64 12.31 -11.03
N THR A 43 8.42 11.98 -11.46
CA THR A 43 8.10 10.74 -12.17
C THR A 43 8.96 10.59 -13.43
N ASN A 44 9.18 11.69 -14.14
CA ASN A 44 10.01 11.73 -15.36
C ASN A 44 11.52 11.88 -15.09
N THR A 45 11.96 11.84 -13.82
CA THR A 45 13.38 11.91 -13.45
C THR A 45 13.84 10.55 -12.93
N THR A 46 14.73 9.89 -13.67
CA THR A 46 15.27 8.58 -13.26
C THR A 46 16.03 8.66 -11.94
N SER A 47 15.92 7.60 -11.13
CA SER A 47 16.71 7.40 -9.91
C SER A 47 18.05 6.70 -10.18
N GLY A 48 18.29 6.26 -11.42
CA GLY A 48 19.53 5.63 -11.87
C GLY A 48 20.65 6.61 -12.15
N TRP A 49 21.63 6.14 -12.92
CA TRP A 49 22.75 6.93 -13.41
C TRP A 49 23.04 6.58 -14.87
N PHE A 50 23.71 7.49 -15.57
CA PHE A 50 24.16 7.29 -16.95
C PHE A 50 25.67 7.13 -17.01
N SER A 51 26.15 6.29 -17.92
CA SER A 51 27.58 6.10 -18.16
C SER A 51 28.18 7.26 -19.00
N ASP A 52 27.38 7.95 -19.76
CA ASP A 52 27.79 9.16 -20.49
C ASP A 52 27.86 10.35 -19.55
N GLU A 53 29.00 11.06 -19.54
CA GLU A 53 29.24 12.18 -18.62
C GLU A 53 28.30 13.37 -18.88
N GLN A 54 27.90 13.60 -20.12
CA GLN A 54 27.02 14.72 -20.47
C GLN A 54 25.58 14.43 -20.03
N GLU A 55 25.09 13.21 -20.25
CA GLU A 55 23.76 12.76 -19.80
C GLU A 55 23.71 12.72 -18.27
N GLN A 56 24.76 12.24 -17.62
CA GLN A 56 24.85 12.21 -16.17
C GLN A 56 24.78 13.64 -15.58
N LYS A 57 25.50 14.59 -16.17
CA LYS A 57 25.45 15.97 -15.72
C LYS A 57 24.06 16.61 -15.90
N GLN A 58 23.39 16.32 -17.00
CA GLN A 58 22.01 16.81 -17.23
C GLN A 58 21.04 16.23 -16.20
N LEU A 59 21.20 14.94 -15.85
CA LEU A 59 20.41 14.32 -14.79
C LEU A 59 20.66 14.99 -13.44
N GLU A 60 21.92 15.21 -13.07
CA GLU A 60 22.29 15.86 -11.81
C GLU A 60 21.74 17.29 -11.71
N ASP A 61 21.84 18.07 -12.77
CA ASP A 61 21.27 19.42 -12.83
C ASP A 61 19.74 19.37 -12.62
N LYS A 62 19.04 18.44 -13.30
CA LYS A 62 17.61 18.21 -13.14
C LYS A 62 17.23 17.77 -11.71
N GLN A 63 18.01 16.87 -11.12
CA GLN A 63 17.81 16.44 -9.74
C GLN A 63 17.98 17.58 -8.73
N GLN A 64 18.93 18.49 -8.96
CA GLN A 64 19.10 19.68 -8.12
C GLN A 64 17.94 20.68 -8.24
N GLU A 65 17.36 20.85 -9.43
CA GLU A 65 16.13 21.64 -9.62
C GLU A 65 14.95 21.01 -8.86
N ASN A 66 14.80 19.69 -8.98
CA ASN A 66 13.75 18.94 -8.27
C ASN A 66 13.87 19.05 -6.75
N ILE A 67 15.09 18.96 -6.20
CA ILE A 67 15.33 19.14 -4.77
C ILE A 67 14.88 20.55 -4.32
N LYS A 68 15.18 21.59 -5.08
CA LYS A 68 14.77 22.97 -4.76
C LYS A 68 13.24 23.14 -4.78
N LYS A 69 12.54 22.45 -5.70
CA LYS A 69 11.11 22.60 -5.92
C LYS A 69 10.27 21.68 -5.03
N TYR A 70 10.70 20.43 -4.86
CA TYR A 70 9.91 19.35 -4.22
C TYR A 70 10.55 18.77 -2.96
N GLY A 71 11.80 19.13 -2.66
CA GLY A 71 12.57 18.50 -1.57
C GLY A 71 13.11 17.10 -1.91
N HIS A 72 12.88 16.60 -3.12
CA HIS A 72 13.26 15.28 -3.58
C HIS A 72 13.93 15.34 -4.95
N ARG A 73 14.93 14.52 -5.20
CA ARG A 73 15.68 14.53 -6.45
C ARG A 73 14.96 13.84 -7.61
N ASP A 74 14.17 12.79 -7.31
CA ASP A 74 13.54 11.89 -8.28
C ASP A 74 12.29 11.22 -7.68
N TRP A 75 11.59 10.44 -8.52
CA TRP A 75 10.41 9.69 -8.12
C TRP A 75 10.66 8.73 -6.97
N TYR A 76 11.82 8.02 -6.97
CA TYR A 76 12.12 7.01 -5.97
C TYR A 76 12.25 7.62 -4.57
N SER A 77 13.01 8.70 -4.45
CA SER A 77 13.17 9.41 -3.18
C SER A 77 11.85 9.99 -2.67
N TRP A 78 11.01 10.49 -3.59
CA TRP A 78 9.69 11.01 -3.23
C TRP A 78 8.72 9.91 -2.80
N CYS A 79 8.61 8.82 -3.56
CA CYS A 79 7.70 7.71 -3.25
C CYS A 79 8.02 7.10 -1.89
N ASN A 80 9.28 6.80 -1.61
CA ASN A 80 9.67 6.25 -0.30
C ASN A 80 9.35 7.21 0.86
N ALA A 81 9.56 8.51 0.68
CA ALA A 81 9.27 9.49 1.72
C ALA A 81 7.78 9.77 1.92
N ASN A 82 6.97 9.71 0.87
CA ASN A 82 5.58 10.13 0.89
C ASN A 82 4.58 8.97 0.90
N TRP A 83 4.86 7.89 0.20
CA TRP A 83 4.04 6.68 0.22
C TRP A 83 4.49 5.65 1.26
N GLY A 84 5.75 5.73 1.71
CA GLY A 84 6.38 4.73 2.56
C GLY A 84 6.91 3.51 1.80
N THR A 85 6.78 3.48 0.47
CA THR A 85 7.14 2.36 -0.40
C THR A 85 7.49 2.86 -1.80
N LYS A 86 8.24 2.06 -2.54
CA LYS A 86 8.75 2.40 -3.86
C LYS A 86 7.64 2.65 -4.90
N TRP A 87 6.57 1.83 -4.91
CA TRP A 87 5.56 1.85 -5.98
C TRP A 87 4.13 2.19 -5.52
N GLY A 88 3.93 2.51 -4.23
CA GLY A 88 2.60 2.72 -3.67
C GLY A 88 1.77 1.45 -3.68
N ALA A 89 0.49 1.56 -4.02
CA ALA A 89 -0.43 0.44 -4.13
C ALA A 89 -0.48 -0.09 -5.57
N CYS A 90 -0.10 -1.35 -5.76
CA CYS A 90 -0.13 -2.08 -7.03
C CYS A 90 -1.16 -3.21 -6.96
N GLN A 91 -1.60 -3.75 -8.09
CA GLN A 91 -2.54 -4.87 -8.15
C GLN A 91 -3.79 -4.68 -7.27
N PHE A 92 -4.32 -3.46 -7.29
CA PHE A 92 -5.44 -3.06 -6.44
C PHE A 92 -6.74 -3.75 -6.87
N ASP A 93 -7.45 -4.37 -5.91
CA ASP A 93 -8.77 -4.97 -6.12
C ASP A 93 -9.66 -4.82 -4.89
N TRP A 94 -10.95 -4.61 -5.11
CA TRP A 94 -11.94 -4.59 -4.05
C TRP A 94 -12.26 -6.01 -3.57
N THR A 95 -12.31 -6.23 -2.26
CA THR A 95 -12.52 -7.56 -1.66
C THR A 95 -13.82 -7.70 -0.87
N SER A 96 -14.32 -6.61 -0.29
CA SER A 96 -15.47 -6.68 0.61
C SER A 96 -16.42 -5.50 0.41
N PHE A 97 -17.72 -5.81 0.32
CA PHE A 97 -18.83 -4.83 0.21
C PHE A 97 -18.78 -3.90 -1.00
N VAL A 98 -17.89 -4.16 -1.96
CA VAL A 98 -17.85 -3.50 -3.27
C VAL A 98 -18.04 -4.56 -4.35
N THR A 99 -18.96 -4.34 -5.26
CA THR A 99 -19.25 -5.26 -6.36
C THR A 99 -18.18 -5.14 -7.46
N LYS A 100 -18.15 -6.11 -8.40
CA LYS A 100 -17.27 -6.07 -9.58
C LYS A 100 -17.47 -4.84 -10.49
N ASN A 101 -18.57 -4.11 -10.30
CA ASN A 101 -18.86 -2.85 -11.02
C ASN A 101 -18.63 -1.62 -10.12
N ASP A 102 -17.76 -1.72 -9.13
CA ASP A 102 -17.42 -0.65 -8.19
C ASP A 102 -18.63 0.01 -7.51
N LYS A 103 -19.62 -0.82 -7.13
CA LYS A 103 -20.77 -0.35 -6.37
C LYS A 103 -20.68 -0.83 -4.92
N VAL A 104 -20.74 0.12 -4.00
CA VAL A 104 -20.81 -0.15 -2.55
C VAL A 104 -22.21 -0.65 -2.18
N ASN A 105 -22.29 -1.73 -1.42
CA ASN A 105 -23.54 -2.23 -0.87
C ASN A 105 -24.20 -1.21 0.04
N ASP A 106 -25.55 -1.14 0.02
CA ASP A 106 -26.31 -0.10 0.74
C ASP A 106 -26.22 -0.21 2.27
N ASP A 107 -25.95 -1.39 2.79
CA ASP A 107 -25.81 -1.70 4.22
C ASP A 107 -24.34 -1.74 4.69
N ALA A 108 -23.40 -1.39 3.82
CA ALA A 108 -21.97 -1.45 4.15
C ALA A 108 -21.62 -0.48 5.28
N LYS A 109 -20.91 -0.98 6.28
CA LYS A 109 -20.26 -0.22 7.34
C LYS A 109 -18.75 -0.05 7.09
N TYR A 110 -18.21 -0.88 6.21
CA TYR A 110 -16.85 -0.81 5.74
C TYR A 110 -16.75 -1.35 4.31
N ILE A 111 -15.65 -1.07 3.67
CA ILE A 111 -15.23 -1.69 2.40
C ILE A 111 -13.82 -2.24 2.58
N GLY A 112 -13.50 -3.31 1.88
CA GLY A 112 -12.20 -3.93 1.89
C GLY A 112 -11.56 -3.90 0.52
N ALA A 113 -10.25 -3.72 0.48
CA ALA A 113 -9.45 -3.84 -0.72
C ALA A 113 -8.15 -4.60 -0.43
N TYR A 114 -7.62 -5.23 -1.46
CA TYR A 114 -6.28 -5.81 -1.49
C TYR A 114 -5.41 -5.00 -2.44
N PHE A 115 -4.16 -4.85 -2.10
CA PHE A 115 -3.12 -4.35 -3.00
C PHE A 115 -1.74 -4.83 -2.56
N GLU A 116 -0.80 -4.78 -3.48
CA GLU A 116 0.60 -5.06 -3.20
C GLU A 116 1.41 -3.77 -3.12
N SER A 117 2.48 -3.78 -2.33
CA SER A 117 3.45 -2.70 -2.24
C SER A 117 4.87 -3.24 -2.18
N ALA A 118 5.85 -2.44 -2.56
CA ALA A 118 7.23 -2.91 -2.67
C ALA A 118 7.98 -2.75 -1.35
N TRP A 119 8.37 -3.87 -0.74
CA TRP A 119 9.29 -3.98 0.39
C TRP A 119 8.83 -3.38 1.73
N SER A 120 7.75 -2.64 1.74
CA SER A 120 7.20 -2.01 2.95
C SER A 120 5.72 -1.66 2.75
N PRO A 121 4.92 -1.56 3.83
CA PRO A 121 3.53 -1.15 3.71
C PRO A 121 3.39 0.30 3.23
N ALA A 122 2.37 0.57 2.42
CA ALA A 122 2.10 1.90 1.86
C ALA A 122 1.40 2.84 2.87
N GLU A 123 1.88 2.90 4.10
CA GLU A 123 1.27 3.66 5.22
C GLU A 123 1.24 5.16 4.95
N GLY A 124 2.30 5.70 4.34
CA GLY A 124 2.35 7.10 3.95
C GLY A 124 1.26 7.46 2.96
N LEU A 125 1.01 6.60 1.95
CA LEU A 125 -0.07 6.77 0.99
C LEU A 125 -1.44 6.76 1.68
N ILE A 126 -1.72 5.75 2.50
CA ILE A 126 -3.00 5.63 3.22
C ILE A 126 -3.22 6.83 4.16
N ARG A 127 -2.17 7.28 4.85
CA ARG A 127 -2.21 8.50 5.67
C ARG A 127 -2.64 9.73 4.86
N GLN A 128 -2.09 9.95 3.67
CA GLN A 128 -2.45 11.09 2.83
C GLN A 128 -3.87 10.97 2.28
N ILE A 129 -4.30 9.78 1.89
CA ILE A 129 -5.66 9.52 1.45
C ILE A 129 -6.65 9.79 2.60
N SER A 130 -6.33 9.37 3.82
CA SER A 130 -7.21 9.60 4.98
C SER A 130 -7.49 11.08 5.28
N LYS A 131 -6.60 12.00 4.89
CA LYS A 131 -6.85 13.45 4.97
C LYS A 131 -7.95 13.93 4.03
N GLN A 132 -8.12 13.26 2.89
CA GLN A 132 -9.15 13.61 1.90
C GLN A 132 -10.52 13.07 2.31
N PHE A 133 -10.55 12.10 3.23
CA PHE A 133 -11.75 11.45 3.77
C PHE A 133 -11.72 11.45 5.30
N PRO A 134 -11.78 12.64 5.95
CA PRO A 134 -11.49 12.78 7.39
C PRO A 134 -12.50 12.09 8.31
N THR A 135 -13.68 11.75 7.80
CA THR A 135 -14.74 11.04 8.52
C THR A 135 -14.59 9.52 8.47
N LEU A 136 -13.81 9.02 7.50
CA LEU A 136 -13.51 7.59 7.39
C LEU A 136 -12.35 7.18 8.29
N VAL A 137 -12.45 5.96 8.82
CA VAL A 137 -11.34 5.26 9.46
C VAL A 137 -10.74 4.29 8.44
N PHE A 138 -9.45 4.44 8.17
CA PHE A 138 -8.68 3.54 7.34
C PHE A 138 -7.89 2.59 8.22
N SER A 139 -7.83 1.34 7.82
CA SER A 139 -7.01 0.34 8.51
C SER A 139 -6.27 -0.51 7.50
N LEU A 140 -5.03 -0.84 7.80
CA LEU A 140 -4.14 -1.65 6.98
C LEU A 140 -3.69 -2.86 7.80
N VAL A 141 -3.73 -4.05 7.22
CA VAL A 141 -2.99 -5.22 7.69
C VAL A 141 -2.04 -5.61 6.59
N TYR A 142 -0.80 -5.82 6.93
CA TYR A 142 0.24 -6.12 5.95
C TYR A 142 1.11 -7.28 6.39
N THR A 143 1.60 -8.02 5.42
CA THR A 143 2.57 -9.10 5.58
C THR A 143 3.62 -9.01 4.49
N GLU A 144 4.85 -9.36 4.81
CA GLU A 144 5.94 -9.48 3.84
C GLU A 144 6.51 -10.90 3.92
N GLU A 145 6.57 -11.58 2.77
CA GLU A 145 6.95 -12.99 2.74
C GLU A 145 8.47 -13.22 2.79
N GLY A 146 9.26 -12.27 2.28
CA GLY A 146 10.73 -12.36 2.24
C GLY A 146 11.36 -12.10 3.60
N ASP A 147 11.10 -10.94 4.17
CA ASP A 147 11.64 -10.52 5.48
C ASP A 147 10.74 -10.93 6.64
N ALA A 148 9.61 -11.59 6.33
CA ALA A 148 8.69 -12.18 7.29
C ALA A 148 8.22 -11.21 8.39
N PHE A 149 7.89 -9.97 8.02
CA PHE A 149 7.22 -9.07 8.95
C PHE A 149 5.70 -9.08 8.74
N VAL A 150 4.99 -8.79 9.80
CA VAL A 150 3.53 -8.65 9.82
C VAL A 150 3.16 -7.50 10.73
N GLY A 151 2.08 -6.80 10.40
CA GLY A 151 1.60 -5.72 11.25
C GLY A 151 0.27 -5.16 10.80
N CYS A 152 -0.19 -4.19 11.57
CA CYS A 152 -1.38 -3.42 11.25
C CYS A 152 -1.25 -1.96 11.69
N SER A 153 -1.96 -1.08 11.00
CA SER A 153 -2.04 0.33 11.32
C SER A 153 -3.44 0.87 11.07
N VAL A 154 -3.82 1.89 11.85
CA VAL A 154 -5.12 2.57 11.73
C VAL A 154 -4.89 4.06 11.58
N PHE A 155 -5.63 4.67 10.66
CA PHE A 155 -5.50 6.08 10.30
C PHE A 155 -6.85 6.78 10.32
N ARG A 156 -6.86 8.03 10.76
CA ARG A 156 -8.00 8.94 10.62
C ARG A 156 -7.50 10.36 10.41
N ASN A 157 -8.04 11.03 9.39
CA ASN A 157 -7.74 12.43 9.09
C ASN A 157 -6.22 12.76 9.04
N GLY A 158 -5.42 11.86 8.46
CA GLY A 158 -3.97 12.03 8.32
C GLY A 158 -3.15 11.67 9.55
N GLU A 159 -3.76 11.23 10.62
CA GLU A 159 -3.08 10.76 11.82
C GLU A 159 -3.08 9.24 11.87
N MET A 160 -1.96 8.64 12.24
CA MET A 160 -1.85 7.25 12.61
C MET A 160 -2.26 7.13 14.07
N THR A 161 -3.39 6.49 14.33
CA THR A 161 -3.96 6.36 15.67
C THR A 161 -3.56 5.06 16.35
N TYR A 162 -3.12 4.08 15.58
CA TYR A 162 -2.64 2.80 16.04
C TYR A 162 -1.63 2.22 15.05
N GLU A 163 -0.59 1.60 15.57
CA GLU A 163 0.41 0.84 14.81
C GLU A 163 0.96 -0.27 15.70
N GLU A 164 0.99 -1.49 15.19
CA GLU A 164 1.65 -2.62 15.82
C GLU A 164 2.17 -3.56 14.72
N GLY A 165 3.40 -4.03 14.90
CA GLY A 165 4.01 -4.96 13.98
C GLY A 165 5.22 -5.64 14.60
N GLU A 166 5.59 -6.79 14.06
CA GLU A 166 6.76 -7.55 14.46
C GLU A 166 7.37 -8.33 13.30
N GLU A 167 8.60 -8.75 13.49
CA GLU A 167 9.26 -9.79 12.70
C GLU A 167 9.01 -11.13 13.40
N PRO A 168 8.05 -11.95 12.94
CA PRO A 168 7.72 -13.19 13.62
C PRO A 168 8.88 -14.17 13.50
N GLN A 169 9.33 -14.68 14.63
CA GLN A 169 10.40 -15.67 14.66
C GLN A 169 9.86 -17.03 14.21
N MET A 170 10.40 -17.59 13.14
CA MET A 170 10.01 -18.91 12.65
C MET A 170 10.21 -19.96 13.75
N PRO A 171 9.17 -20.79 14.07
CA PRO A 171 9.29 -21.84 15.06
C PRO A 171 10.45 -22.78 14.75
N LYS A 172 11.25 -23.13 15.76
CA LYS A 172 12.41 -24.02 15.60
C LYS A 172 12.05 -25.38 14.98
N LYS A 173 10.82 -25.86 15.20
CA LYS A 173 10.31 -27.09 14.61
C LYS A 173 10.13 -26.94 13.10
N LEU A 174 9.57 -25.82 12.67
CA LEU A 174 9.38 -25.48 11.26
C LEU A 174 10.73 -25.24 10.55
N ALA A 175 11.64 -24.48 11.16
CA ALA A 175 12.98 -24.25 10.61
C ALA A 175 13.74 -25.56 10.34
N LYS A 176 13.56 -26.59 11.20
CA LYS A 176 14.18 -27.90 11.00
C LYS A 176 13.63 -28.70 9.82
N LEU A 177 12.44 -28.38 9.30
CA LEU A 177 11.89 -29.03 8.11
C LEU A 177 12.65 -28.60 6.86
N PHE A 178 13.04 -27.33 6.77
CA PHE A 178 13.86 -26.82 5.67
C PHE A 178 15.26 -27.44 5.59
N ASP A 179 15.77 -27.98 6.73
CA ASP A 179 17.06 -28.68 6.77
C ASP A 179 16.97 -30.15 6.30
N LYS A 180 15.77 -30.68 6.02
CA LYS A 180 15.51 -32.10 5.78
C LYS A 180 14.99 -32.37 4.39
N ASP A 181 15.37 -31.88 3.34
CA ASP A 181 14.90 -32.18 1.95
C ASP A 181 13.36 -32.34 1.78
N ASP A 182 12.55 -32.02 2.80
CA ASP A 182 11.10 -32.11 2.82
C ASP A 182 10.47 -30.72 2.61
N ILE A 183 10.87 -30.13 1.49
CA ILE A 183 10.57 -28.73 1.19
C ILE A 183 9.07 -28.48 1.06
N ASP A 184 8.30 -29.42 0.52
CA ASP A 184 6.87 -29.25 0.31
C ASP A 184 6.12 -29.17 1.66
N GLU A 185 6.43 -30.08 2.59
CA GLU A 185 5.84 -30.03 3.95
C GLU A 185 6.28 -28.75 4.70
N ALA A 186 7.52 -28.33 4.52
CA ALA A 186 8.05 -27.12 5.13
C ALA A 186 7.31 -25.86 4.63
N LEU A 187 7.05 -25.77 3.34
CA LEU A 187 6.34 -24.66 2.72
C LEU A 187 4.87 -24.60 3.16
N ASP A 188 4.19 -25.74 3.22
CA ASP A 188 2.80 -25.82 3.70
C ASP A 188 2.69 -25.34 5.16
N GLN A 189 3.55 -25.87 6.06
CA GLN A 189 3.56 -25.45 7.46
C GLN A 189 3.98 -23.99 7.65
N GLN A 190 4.83 -23.44 6.78
CA GLN A 190 5.19 -22.02 6.78
C GLN A 190 4.00 -21.15 6.37
N SER A 191 3.22 -21.58 5.38
CA SER A 191 1.99 -20.89 4.95
C SER A 191 0.95 -20.83 6.07
N ASP A 192 0.72 -21.95 6.75
CA ASP A 192 -0.21 -22.02 7.89
C ASP A 192 0.25 -21.09 9.03
N TRP A 193 1.52 -21.14 9.40
CA TRP A 193 2.09 -20.30 10.43
C TRP A 193 1.97 -18.79 10.09
N ARG A 194 2.23 -18.39 8.85
CA ARG A 194 2.05 -17.00 8.40
C ARG A 194 0.59 -16.56 8.47
N THR A 195 -0.33 -17.45 8.15
CA THR A 195 -1.77 -17.19 8.22
C THR A 195 -2.21 -16.94 9.66
N GLU A 196 -1.77 -17.78 10.62
CA GLU A 196 -2.05 -17.59 12.04
C GLU A 196 -1.57 -16.23 12.55
N TYR A 197 -0.35 -15.81 12.18
CA TYR A 197 0.15 -14.48 12.54
C TYR A 197 -0.67 -13.35 11.92
N SER A 198 -1.01 -13.47 10.65
CA SER A 198 -1.86 -12.49 9.95
C SER A 198 -3.22 -12.33 10.65
N ASP A 199 -3.82 -13.41 11.12
CA ASP A 199 -5.12 -13.39 11.79
C ASP A 199 -5.06 -12.65 13.12
N VAL A 200 -3.99 -12.83 13.91
CA VAL A 200 -3.76 -12.06 15.15
C VAL A 200 -3.76 -10.54 14.84
N TYR A 201 -3.06 -10.10 13.78
CA TYR A 201 -3.03 -8.68 13.44
C TYR A 201 -4.34 -8.17 12.82
N ARG A 202 -5.12 -9.03 12.16
CA ARG A 202 -6.49 -8.70 11.74
C ARG A 202 -7.41 -8.46 12.94
N GLU A 203 -7.27 -9.26 14.01
CA GLU A 203 -8.02 -9.07 15.26
C GLU A 203 -7.61 -7.76 15.95
N LYS A 204 -6.33 -7.53 16.21
CA LYS A 204 -5.80 -6.28 16.79
C LYS A 204 -6.25 -5.03 16.03
N ARG A 205 -6.20 -5.07 14.69
CA ARG A 205 -6.73 -3.99 13.85
C ARG A 205 -8.22 -3.77 14.10
N SER A 206 -9.00 -4.85 14.19
CA SER A 206 -10.45 -4.75 14.39
C SER A 206 -10.79 -4.13 15.73
N GLU A 207 -10.07 -4.47 16.79
CA GLU A 207 -10.18 -3.86 18.11
C GLU A 207 -9.84 -2.36 18.07
N ALA A 208 -8.72 -1.99 17.46
CA ALA A 208 -8.30 -0.58 17.33
C ALA A 208 -9.31 0.25 16.52
N VAL A 209 -9.91 -0.32 15.47
CA VAL A 209 -10.97 0.35 14.70
C VAL A 209 -12.25 0.49 15.53
N ALA A 210 -12.65 -0.53 16.28
CA ALA A 210 -13.83 -0.50 17.14
C ALA A 210 -13.70 0.58 18.24
N GLU A 211 -12.54 0.65 18.88
CA GLU A 211 -12.23 1.68 19.87
C GLU A 211 -12.36 3.09 19.28
N LEU A 212 -11.79 3.31 18.09
CA LEU A 212 -11.82 4.61 17.42
C LEU A 212 -13.23 5.01 16.96
N LEU A 213 -14.09 4.04 16.65
CA LEU A 213 -15.48 4.26 16.27
C LEU A 213 -16.43 4.33 17.48
N GLY A 214 -15.99 3.91 18.66
CA GLY A 214 -16.78 3.87 19.89
C GLY A 214 -17.84 2.75 19.90
N VAL A 215 -17.54 1.60 19.31
CA VAL A 215 -18.43 0.42 19.21
C VAL A 215 -17.79 -0.82 19.78
#